data_e9f38d0ca79674e041e7df4ef5e190c4
#
_entry.id   e9f38d0ca79674e041e7df4ef5e190c4
#
_cell.length_a   1.000
_cell.length_b   1.000
_cell.length_c   1.000
_cell.angle_alpha   90.00
_cell.angle_beta   90.00
_cell.angle_gamma   90.00
#
_symmetry.space_group_name_H-M   'P 1'
#
loop_
_entity.id
_entity.type
_entity.pdbx_description
1 polymer ?
#
loop_
_entity_poly.entity_id
_entity_poly.type
_entity_poly.pdbx_seq_one_letter_code
_entity_poly.pdbx_strand_id
1 'polypeptide(L)'
;MGVEFHITRAEFWADNEDAQITADEWLNYINNDNELSRYIINGDYHALWSGHSLYEEPWLDWSAGNISTKWSDTCLYRKMLRIARHLNAQVMVMMVRFTVTNHSGSMRSVN
;
A
#
# COMPACT_ATOMS: atom_id res chain seq x y z
N MET A 1 11.91 9.91 7.67
CA MET A 1 12.15 8.89 6.64
C MET A 1 11.14 7.77 6.78
N GLY A 2 10.51 7.38 5.71
CA GLY A 2 9.51 6.33 5.73
C GLY A 2 9.55 5.51 4.48
N VAL A 3 8.92 4.36 4.54
CA VAL A 3 8.76 3.50 3.38
C VAL A 3 7.27 3.26 3.20
N GLU A 4 6.77 3.55 1.99
CA GLU A 4 5.37 3.35 1.66
C GLU A 4 5.27 2.27 0.59
N PHE A 5 4.29 1.41 0.75
CA PHE A 5 4.01 0.33 -0.19
C PHE A 5 2.62 0.57 -0.75
N HIS A 6 2.50 0.54 -2.08
CA HIS A 6 1.23 0.78 -2.76
C HIS A 6 0.89 -0.36 -3.69
N ILE A 7 -0.34 -0.86 -3.60
CA ILE A 7 -0.90 -1.73 -4.62
C ILE A 7 -1.63 -0.82 -5.59
N THR A 8 -1.20 -0.79 -6.84
CA THR A 8 -1.74 0.15 -7.81
C THR A 8 -1.85 -0.51 -9.18
N ARG A 9 -2.83 -0.06 -9.98
CA ARG A 9 -2.95 -0.49 -11.38
C ARG A 9 -2.20 0.41 -12.33
N ALA A 10 -1.77 1.59 -11.85
CA ALA A 10 -1.05 2.55 -12.67
C ALA A 10 0.43 2.22 -12.72
N GLU A 11 1.13 2.76 -13.69
CA GLU A 11 2.57 2.62 -13.75
C GLU A 11 3.24 3.35 -12.60
N PHE A 12 2.64 4.46 -12.17
CA PHE A 12 3.09 5.20 -11.00
C PHE A 12 1.88 5.46 -10.12
N TRP A 13 1.99 5.12 -8.84
CA TRP A 13 0.84 5.12 -7.93
C TRP A 13 0.15 6.49 -7.82
N ALA A 14 0.90 7.57 -7.95
CA ALA A 14 0.33 8.91 -7.80
C ALA A 14 -0.39 9.38 -9.05
N ASP A 15 -0.11 8.76 -10.19
CA ASP A 15 -0.72 9.12 -11.48
C ASP A 15 -1.71 8.03 -11.90
N ASN A 16 -2.66 7.73 -11.05
CA ASN A 16 -3.56 6.59 -11.25
C ASN A 16 -4.98 6.98 -11.66
N GLU A 17 -5.19 8.19 -12.14
CA GLU A 17 -6.54 8.69 -12.44
C GLU A 17 -7.31 7.78 -13.38
N ASP A 18 -6.62 7.19 -14.37
CA ASP A 18 -7.25 6.33 -15.35
C ASP A 18 -7.07 4.84 -15.04
N ALA A 19 -6.51 4.51 -13.87
CA ALA A 19 -6.19 3.13 -13.53
C ALA A 19 -6.38 2.89 -12.03
N GLN A 20 -7.61 3.11 -11.57
CA GLN A 20 -7.91 2.99 -10.15
C GLN A 20 -8.46 1.62 -9.79
N ILE A 21 -8.06 1.14 -8.61
CA ILE A 21 -8.77 0.06 -7.94
C ILE A 21 -9.95 0.75 -7.25
N THR A 22 -11.17 0.28 -7.48
CA THR A 22 -12.31 0.93 -6.86
C THR A 22 -12.46 0.51 -5.40
N ALA A 23 -13.13 1.35 -4.62
CA ALA A 23 -13.43 1.01 -3.23
C ALA A 23 -14.25 -0.27 -3.14
N ASP A 24 -15.20 -0.45 -4.05
CA ASP A 24 -16.04 -1.65 -4.06
C ASP A 24 -15.23 -2.90 -4.34
N GLU A 25 -14.26 -2.83 -5.25
CA GLU A 25 -13.37 -3.95 -5.51
C GLU A 25 -12.57 -4.33 -4.25
N TRP A 26 -12.09 -3.33 -3.54
CA TRP A 26 -11.33 -3.57 -2.33
C TRP A 26 -12.20 -4.20 -1.23
N LEU A 27 -13.39 -3.65 -1.01
CA LEU A 27 -14.30 -4.19 0.01
C LEU A 27 -14.72 -5.61 -0.33
N ASN A 28 -14.98 -5.87 -1.61
CA ASN A 28 -15.33 -7.21 -2.06
C ASN A 28 -14.17 -8.17 -1.85
N TYR A 29 -12.94 -7.71 -2.12
CA TYR A 29 -11.77 -8.55 -1.89
C TYR A 29 -11.64 -8.91 -0.41
N ILE A 30 -11.81 -7.94 0.49
CA ILE A 30 -11.73 -8.19 1.93
C ILE A 30 -12.76 -9.24 2.34
N ASN A 31 -13.98 -9.14 1.82
CA ASN A 31 -15.04 -10.09 2.17
C ASN A 31 -14.73 -11.51 1.73
N ASN A 32 -13.88 -11.68 0.74
CA ASN A 32 -13.54 -12.98 0.19
C ASN A 32 -12.17 -13.49 0.62
N ASP A 33 -11.52 -12.81 1.56
CA ASP A 33 -10.19 -13.19 2.04
C ASP A 33 -10.24 -13.40 3.54
N ASN A 34 -10.07 -14.65 3.96
CA ASN A 34 -10.18 -15.02 5.38
C ASN A 34 -9.14 -14.35 6.26
N GLU A 35 -8.07 -13.87 5.68
CA GLU A 35 -6.97 -13.26 6.43
C GLU A 35 -7.15 -11.77 6.65
N LEU A 36 -8.16 -11.18 6.02
CA LEU A 36 -8.40 -9.75 6.12
C LEU A 36 -9.71 -9.47 6.85
N SER A 37 -9.70 -8.45 7.68
CA SER A 37 -10.91 -8.00 8.35
C SER A 37 -10.93 -6.48 8.34
N ARG A 38 -12.13 -5.92 8.13
CA ARG A 38 -12.30 -4.47 8.13
C ARG A 38 -12.12 -3.94 9.54
N TYR A 39 -11.41 -2.82 9.65
CA TYR A 39 -11.19 -2.16 10.93
C TYR A 39 -11.75 -0.74 10.84
N ILE A 40 -13.06 -0.63 11.00
CA ILE A 40 -13.82 0.59 10.74
C ILE A 40 -13.38 1.73 11.65
N ILE A 41 -12.85 1.43 12.82
CA ILE A 41 -12.39 2.44 13.76
C ILE A 41 -11.32 3.34 13.11
N ASN A 42 -10.47 2.76 12.25
CA ASN A 42 -9.40 3.51 11.60
C ASN A 42 -9.79 4.03 10.22
N GLY A 43 -10.98 3.69 9.73
CA GLY A 43 -11.46 4.17 8.44
C GLY A 43 -12.33 3.14 7.74
N ASP A 44 -13.17 3.62 6.83
CA ASP A 44 -14.13 2.75 6.13
C ASP A 44 -13.45 1.69 5.27
N TYR A 45 -12.22 1.95 4.83
CA TYR A 45 -11.51 1.07 3.91
C TYR A 45 -10.25 0.48 4.54
N HIS A 46 -10.12 0.59 5.83
CA HIS A 46 -8.97 0.08 6.56
C HIS A 46 -9.17 -1.38 6.89
N ALA A 47 -8.14 -2.20 6.67
CA ALA A 47 -8.21 -3.63 6.94
C ALA A 47 -6.99 -4.07 7.73
N LEU A 48 -7.19 -5.05 8.61
CA LEU A 48 -6.10 -5.70 9.34
C LEU A 48 -5.85 -7.06 8.72
N TRP A 49 -4.59 -7.46 8.71
CA TRP A 49 -4.17 -8.76 8.22
C TRP A 49 -3.81 -9.65 9.39
N SER A 50 -4.34 -10.87 9.39
CA SER A 50 -4.13 -11.82 10.48
C SER A 50 -2.94 -12.75 10.28
N GLY A 51 -2.15 -12.53 9.23
CA GLY A 51 -1.00 -13.39 8.94
C GLY A 51 0.19 -13.11 9.85
N HIS A 52 1.27 -13.82 9.57
CA HIS A 52 2.49 -13.73 10.39
C HIS A 52 3.30 -12.51 9.99
N SER A 53 3.10 -11.42 10.71
CA SER A 53 3.88 -10.20 10.53
C SER A 53 4.69 -9.94 11.80
N LEU A 54 5.77 -9.18 11.64
CA LEU A 54 6.52 -8.69 12.80
C LEU A 54 5.76 -7.63 13.57
N TYR A 55 4.75 -7.02 12.94
CA TYR A 55 3.94 -5.99 13.55
C TYR A 55 2.69 -6.62 14.16
N GLU A 56 2.24 -6.04 15.27
CA GLU A 56 1.08 -6.55 15.99
C GLU A 56 -0.20 -6.45 15.17
N GLU A 57 -0.35 -5.32 14.47
CA GLU A 57 -1.56 -5.06 13.69
C GLU A 57 -1.18 -4.59 12.30
N PRO A 58 -0.69 -5.51 11.44
CA PRO A 58 -0.38 -5.12 10.07
C PRO A 58 -1.66 -4.74 9.35
N TRP A 59 -1.61 -3.62 8.63
CA TRP A 59 -2.80 -3.02 8.05
C TRP A 59 -2.60 -2.66 6.59
N LEU A 60 -3.74 -2.55 5.90
CA LEU A 60 -3.81 -2.08 4.52
C LEU A 60 -4.99 -1.12 4.43
N ASP A 61 -4.83 -0.04 3.69
CA ASP A 61 -5.88 0.96 3.57
C ASP A 61 -6.04 1.38 2.12
N TRP A 62 -7.29 1.50 1.69
CA TRP A 62 -7.58 1.98 0.34
C TRP A 62 -7.82 3.48 0.38
N SER A 63 -7.21 4.19 -0.56
CA SER A 63 -7.41 5.62 -0.70
C SER A 63 -7.10 6.04 -2.14
N ALA A 64 -7.98 6.81 -2.74
CA ALA A 64 -7.77 7.40 -4.07
C ALA A 64 -7.35 6.37 -5.12
N GLY A 65 -7.92 5.17 -5.07
CA GLY A 65 -7.68 4.16 -6.10
C GLY A 65 -6.50 3.24 -5.87
N ASN A 66 -5.81 3.36 -4.76
CA ASN A 66 -4.68 2.51 -4.40
C ASN A 66 -4.90 1.91 -3.02
N ILE A 67 -4.21 0.78 -2.76
CA ILE A 67 -4.19 0.18 -1.43
C ILE A 67 -2.77 0.32 -0.91
N SER A 68 -2.62 0.83 0.29
CA SER A 68 -1.28 1.15 0.79
C SER A 68 -1.07 0.73 2.22
N THR A 69 0.18 0.63 2.59
CA THR A 69 0.62 0.47 3.97
C THR A 69 1.99 1.12 4.15
N LYS A 70 2.44 1.18 5.38
CA LYS A 70 3.77 1.68 5.71
C LYS A 70 4.55 0.61 6.45
N TRP A 71 5.87 0.60 6.27
CA TRP A 71 6.77 -0.28 7.02
C TRP A 71 6.39 -1.76 6.91
N SER A 72 6.11 -2.21 5.68
CA SER A 72 5.75 -3.61 5.46
C SER A 72 6.97 -4.51 5.70
N ASP A 73 6.77 -5.60 6.46
CA ASP A 73 7.79 -6.64 6.54
C ASP A 73 7.63 -7.59 5.34
N THR A 74 8.50 -8.59 5.28
CA THR A 74 8.50 -9.53 4.15
C THR A 74 7.17 -10.28 4.05
N CYS A 75 6.60 -10.66 5.18
CA CYS A 75 5.36 -11.44 5.18
C CYS A 75 4.19 -10.61 4.64
N LEU A 76 4.06 -9.37 5.10
CA LEU A 76 3.01 -8.50 4.60
C LEU A 76 3.25 -8.14 3.13
N TYR A 77 4.50 -7.93 2.75
CA TYR A 77 4.82 -7.65 1.35
C TYR A 77 4.39 -8.80 0.44
N ARG A 78 4.63 -10.04 0.85
CA ARG A 78 4.18 -11.21 0.09
C ARG A 78 2.66 -11.27 -0.01
N LYS A 79 1.98 -10.90 1.07
CA LYS A 79 0.51 -10.83 1.04
C LYS A 79 0.07 -9.77 0.05
N MET A 80 0.72 -8.61 0.04
CA MET A 80 0.39 -7.55 -0.91
C MET A 80 0.57 -8.00 -2.35
N LEU A 81 1.62 -8.78 -2.63
CA LEU A 81 1.81 -9.31 -3.98
C LEU A 81 0.66 -10.24 -4.38
N ARG A 82 0.16 -11.05 -3.46
CA ARG A 82 -0.99 -11.92 -3.75
C ARG A 82 -2.26 -11.11 -4.01
N ILE A 83 -2.49 -10.09 -3.19
CA ILE A 83 -3.64 -9.20 -3.37
C ILE A 83 -3.56 -8.50 -4.73
N ALA A 84 -2.38 -7.98 -5.06
CA ALA A 84 -2.17 -7.29 -6.32
C ALA A 84 -2.49 -8.20 -7.50
N ARG A 85 -2.08 -9.47 -7.42
CA ARG A 85 -2.36 -10.42 -8.49
C ARG A 85 -3.85 -10.60 -8.68
N HIS A 86 -4.60 -10.71 -7.59
CA HIS A 86 -6.06 -10.86 -7.66
C HIS A 86 -6.76 -9.63 -8.21
N LEU A 87 -6.19 -8.47 -7.97
CA LEU A 87 -6.80 -7.21 -8.39
C LEU A 87 -6.22 -6.71 -9.72
N ASN A 88 -5.39 -7.52 -10.37
CA ASN A 88 -4.75 -7.16 -11.63
C ASN A 88 -3.95 -5.87 -11.47
N ALA A 89 -3.13 -5.84 -10.45
CA ALA A 89 -2.36 -4.65 -10.05
C ALA A 89 -0.93 -5.07 -9.73
N GLN A 90 -0.14 -4.12 -9.29
CA GLN A 90 1.25 -4.36 -8.91
C GLN A 90 1.57 -3.65 -7.61
N VAL A 91 2.66 -4.03 -6.97
CA VAL A 91 3.11 -3.38 -5.74
C VAL A 91 4.26 -2.45 -6.07
N MET A 92 4.14 -1.20 -5.65
CA MET A 92 5.20 -0.20 -5.75
C MET A 92 5.71 0.12 -4.36
N VAL A 93 7.03 0.17 -4.23
CA VAL A 93 7.67 0.52 -2.97
C VAL A 93 8.30 1.89 -3.12
N MET A 94 7.90 2.81 -2.25
CA MET A 94 8.40 4.18 -2.28
C MET A 94 9.14 4.50 -1.00
N MET A 95 10.37 4.93 -1.14
CA MET A 95 11.12 5.47 -0.01
C MET A 95 10.84 6.96 0.07
N VAL A 96 10.18 7.36 1.15
CA VAL A 96 9.95 8.76 1.41
C VAL A 96 11.13 9.27 2.21
N ARG A 97 11.92 10.14 1.61
CA ARG A 97 13.06 10.73 2.27
C ARG A 97 12.79 12.17 2.60
N PHE A 98 13.01 12.50 3.82
CA PHE A 98 13.18 13.88 4.17
C PHE A 98 14.59 14.27 3.82
N THR A 99 14.80 14.92 2.70
CA THR A 99 16.07 15.54 2.40
C THR A 99 15.99 16.95 2.87
N VAL A 100 16.89 17.21 3.73
CA VAL A 100 17.14 18.59 4.06
C VAL A 100 18.11 19.14 3.06
N THR A 101 18.46 19.26 2.82
CA THR A 101 19.23 19.57 2.07
C THR A 101 19.79 19.92 1.50
N ASN A 102 20.19 19.91 1.58
CA ASN A 102 20.67 20.02 0.79
C ASN A 102 21.02 20.32 0.06
N HIS A 103 21.08 20.54 0.10
CA HIS A 103 21.31 20.65 -0.84
C HIS A 103 21.56 20.76 -1.64
N SER A 104 21.57 21.17 -1.49
CA SER A 104 21.67 21.09 -2.49
C SER A 104 21.81 20.78 -3.16
N GLY A 105 21.83 20.72 -3.12
CA GLY A 105 21.91 20.21 -4.11
C GLY A 105 21.72 19.65 -4.34
N SER A 106 21.67 19.51 -4.23
CA SER A 106 21.53 18.77 -4.75
C SER A 106 21.18 18.17 -5.05
N MET A 107 20.96 18.08 -5.05
CA MET A 107 20.67 17.30 -5.57
C MET A 107 20.63 16.87 -6.20
N ARG A 108 20.74 16.74 -6.32
CA ARG A 108 20.81 15.99 -7.03
C ARG A 108 20.81 15.11 -7.18
N SER A 109 20.76 14.97 -7.08
CA SER A 109 20.88 14.00 -7.32
C SER A 109 20.91 13.23 -6.99
N VAL A 110 20.66 13.05 -6.75
CA VAL A 110 20.78 12.19 -6.68
C VAL A 110 20.65 11.54 -6.72
N ASN A 111 20.58 11.40 -6.76
CA ASN A 111 20.65 10.64 -7.09
C ASN A 111 20.65 9.99 -7.12
#